data_96b629d356206f0a73dcfa0c29f4d96d
#
_entry.id   96b629d356206f0a73dcfa0c29f4d96d
#
_cell.length_a   1.000
_cell.length_b   1.000
_cell.length_c   1.000
_cell.angle_alpha   90.00
_cell.angle_beta   90.00
_cell.angle_gamma   90.00
#
_symmetry.space_group_name_H-M   'P 1'
#
loop_
_entity.id
_entity.type
_entity.pdbx_description
1 polymer ?
#
loop_
_entity_poly.entity_id
_entity_poly.type
_entity_poly.pdbx_seq_one_letter_code
_entity_poly.pdbx_strand_id
1 'polypeptide(L)'
;MRYVPEMIALPRHPADLPWPTTDWPEGELAADVDAVSLTEALRAIRDLPEGGGVSLAMLVVHRGRVVAEQYGPGTSGETTLISWSMAKSITQAVFGVLVGEGRIDVDAPAAVPEFVGSQKSVITVRDLLAMKSGLEFVEDYVDDAASHCLEMLFGSGSEDHAHYAASRAQLHRPGDVWNYSSGTTNILARIAGDVVAKREHGSTQEAMRAFLGERLFGPLGMTSAEAKFDPSGTFVGSSYVYATARDFARFGYLYLRDGCWEGRRILPEGWVEYARTEVAVDPEPPHFGYGAHWWIWRDQPGSLAAHGYEGQYIIVVPERDLVVVHLAKVPADVRSPLLAQLIRVINAFPLCRAAI
;
A
#
# COMPACT_ATOMS: atom_id res chain seq x y z
N MET A 1 -8.95 24.20 21.51
CA MET A 1 -9.09 24.19 20.06
C MET A 1 -8.06 23.20 19.54
N ARG A 2 -8.44 22.02 19.06
CA ARG A 2 -7.48 21.11 18.41
C ARG A 2 -7.16 21.72 17.04
N TYR A 3 -5.90 22.00 16.79
CA TYR A 3 -5.43 22.36 15.45
C TYR A 3 -5.74 21.18 14.53
N VAL A 4 -6.71 21.33 13.66
CA VAL A 4 -6.93 20.41 12.52
C VAL A 4 -6.03 20.98 11.43
N PRO A 5 -4.95 20.28 11.04
CA PRO A 5 -4.13 20.76 9.93
C PRO A 5 -5.02 20.89 8.70
N GLU A 6 -4.87 22.00 7.98
CA GLU A 6 -5.56 22.24 6.74
C GLU A 6 -5.26 21.07 5.78
N MET A 7 -6.30 20.38 5.35
CA MET A 7 -6.13 19.19 4.54
C MET A 7 -5.57 19.56 3.17
N ILE A 8 -4.42 18.99 2.83
CA ILE A 8 -3.77 19.21 1.54
C ILE A 8 -4.64 18.63 0.44
N ALA A 9 -5.07 19.48 -0.49
CA ALA A 9 -5.89 19.07 -1.61
C ALA A 9 -5.13 18.08 -2.52
N LEU A 10 -5.82 17.05 -2.96
CA LEU A 10 -5.26 16.09 -3.93
C LEU A 10 -5.28 16.74 -5.33
N PRO A 11 -4.17 16.69 -6.08
CA PRO A 11 -4.09 17.32 -7.39
C PRO A 11 -4.95 16.57 -8.42
N ARG A 12 -5.54 17.31 -9.36
CA ARG A 12 -6.29 16.75 -10.48
C ARG A 12 -5.33 16.21 -11.53
N HIS A 13 -5.79 15.24 -12.31
CA HIS A 13 -5.06 14.81 -13.51
C HIS A 13 -4.92 15.97 -14.49
N PRO A 14 -3.72 16.22 -15.08
CA PRO A 14 -3.52 17.27 -16.05
C PRO A 14 -4.42 17.06 -17.28
N ALA A 15 -5.18 18.09 -17.66
CA ALA A 15 -6.19 17.98 -18.72
C ALA A 15 -5.61 17.75 -20.13
N ASP A 16 -4.34 18.10 -20.32
CA ASP A 16 -3.58 17.97 -21.55
C ASP A 16 -2.87 16.63 -21.71
N LEU A 17 -2.97 15.73 -20.71
CA LEU A 17 -2.34 14.43 -20.77
C LEU A 17 -3.35 13.29 -20.94
N PRO A 18 -2.98 12.21 -21.66
CA PRO A 18 -3.73 10.97 -21.58
C PRO A 18 -3.53 10.32 -20.21
N TRP A 19 -4.53 9.58 -19.74
CA TRP A 19 -4.39 8.73 -18.56
C TRP A 19 -3.42 7.57 -18.86
N PRO A 20 -2.63 7.15 -17.87
CA PRO A 20 -1.61 6.11 -18.08
C PRO A 20 -2.20 4.68 -18.10
N THR A 21 -3.42 4.50 -18.58
CA THR A 21 -4.11 3.21 -18.62
C THR A 21 -3.41 2.23 -19.57
N THR A 22 -2.97 2.68 -20.74
CA THR A 22 -2.18 1.87 -21.68
C THR A 22 -0.69 2.13 -21.48
N ASP A 23 -0.27 3.37 -21.69
CA ASP A 23 1.11 3.78 -21.59
C ASP A 23 1.26 4.99 -20.68
N TRP A 24 2.35 5.06 -19.94
CA TRP A 24 2.67 6.25 -19.18
C TRP A 24 3.12 7.38 -20.12
N PRO A 25 2.55 8.58 -20.00
CA PRO A 25 3.16 9.75 -20.60
C PRO A 25 4.59 9.92 -20.05
N GLU A 26 5.54 10.05 -20.93
CA GLU A 26 6.93 10.36 -20.57
C GLU A 26 7.21 11.85 -20.75
N GLY A 27 8.18 12.40 -20.03
CA GLY A 27 8.52 13.80 -20.14
C GLY A 27 9.88 14.14 -19.53
N GLU A 28 10.40 15.28 -19.97
CA GLU A 28 11.60 15.86 -19.37
C GLU A 28 11.29 16.44 -17.98
N LEU A 29 12.33 16.61 -17.18
CA LEU A 29 12.21 17.28 -15.88
C LEU A 29 11.75 18.74 -16.11
N ALA A 30 10.76 19.17 -15.35
CA ALA A 30 10.34 20.56 -15.36
C ALA A 30 11.49 21.46 -14.88
N ALA A 31 11.56 22.67 -15.39
CA ALA A 31 12.66 23.59 -15.09
C ALA A 31 12.78 24.01 -13.59
N ASP A 32 11.72 23.80 -12.83
CA ASP A 32 11.64 24.07 -11.40
C ASP A 32 12.06 22.90 -10.51
N VAL A 33 12.48 21.76 -11.11
CA VAL A 33 13.02 20.58 -10.40
C VAL A 33 14.53 20.75 -10.18
N ASP A 34 15.02 20.41 -8.99
CA ASP A 34 16.46 20.32 -8.71
C ASP A 34 17.04 19.04 -9.35
N ALA A 35 17.37 19.15 -10.64
CA ALA A 35 17.88 18.06 -11.44
C ALA A 35 19.22 17.50 -10.92
N VAL A 36 20.05 18.34 -10.27
CA VAL A 36 21.33 17.91 -9.71
C VAL A 36 21.11 17.01 -8.50
N SER A 37 20.33 17.48 -7.53
CA SER A 37 20.00 16.69 -6.33
C SER A 37 19.28 15.38 -6.68
N LEU A 38 18.34 15.44 -7.63
CA LEU A 38 17.63 14.25 -8.12
C LEU A 38 18.60 13.22 -8.72
N THR A 39 19.48 13.65 -9.62
CA THR A 39 20.45 12.75 -10.30
C THR A 39 21.40 12.10 -9.30
N GLU A 40 21.90 12.86 -8.32
CA GLU A 40 22.76 12.33 -7.26
C GLU A 40 22.03 11.31 -6.40
N ALA A 41 20.80 11.59 -5.98
CA ALA A 41 19.99 10.69 -5.17
C ALA A 41 19.65 9.39 -5.92
N LEU A 42 19.25 9.49 -7.19
CA LEU A 42 18.97 8.32 -8.05
C LEU A 42 20.23 7.47 -8.26
N ARG A 43 21.40 8.10 -8.44
CA ARG A 43 22.66 7.38 -8.53
C ARG A 43 22.98 6.65 -7.22
N ALA A 44 22.82 7.31 -6.07
CA ALA A 44 23.07 6.71 -4.76
C ALA A 44 22.12 5.53 -4.47
N ILE A 45 20.87 5.56 -4.95
CA ILE A 45 19.91 4.46 -4.86
C ILE A 45 20.33 3.30 -5.77
N ARG A 46 20.80 3.59 -6.98
CA ARG A 46 21.26 2.56 -7.93
C ARG A 46 22.54 1.88 -7.46
N ASP A 47 23.48 2.67 -6.97
CA ASP A 47 24.84 2.27 -6.64
C ASP A 47 24.96 2.11 -5.10
N LEU A 48 24.08 1.28 -4.49
CA LEU A 48 24.13 1.00 -3.05
C LEU A 48 25.51 0.44 -2.67
N PRO A 49 26.03 0.80 -1.47
CA PRO A 49 27.32 0.31 -1.01
C PRO A 49 27.30 -1.22 -0.83
N GLU A 50 28.48 -1.83 -0.78
CA GLU A 50 28.61 -3.25 -0.47
C GLU A 50 27.87 -3.60 0.83
N GLY A 51 27.08 -4.66 0.80
CA GLY A 51 26.19 -5.04 1.91
C GLY A 51 24.89 -4.23 1.99
N GLY A 52 24.72 -3.16 1.21
CA GLY A 52 23.51 -2.31 1.19
C GLY A 52 22.31 -2.90 0.45
N GLY A 53 22.44 -4.10 -0.11
CA GLY A 53 21.41 -4.74 -0.91
C GLY A 53 21.41 -4.29 -2.38
N VAL A 54 20.29 -4.48 -3.07
CA VAL A 54 20.15 -4.20 -4.51
C VAL A 54 18.85 -3.44 -4.76
N SER A 55 18.96 -2.26 -5.41
CA SER A 55 17.81 -1.58 -6.01
C SER A 55 17.46 -2.26 -7.32
N LEU A 56 16.22 -2.76 -7.44
CA LEU A 56 15.74 -3.52 -8.60
C LEU A 56 14.99 -2.65 -9.60
N ALA A 57 14.20 -1.70 -9.10
CA ALA A 57 13.52 -0.71 -9.92
C ALA A 57 13.28 0.58 -9.14
N MET A 58 13.41 1.70 -9.82
CA MET A 58 13.06 3.03 -9.33
C MET A 58 12.31 3.77 -10.42
N LEU A 59 11.15 4.33 -10.09
CA LEU A 59 10.32 5.08 -11.02
C LEU A 59 9.73 6.30 -10.33
N VAL A 60 9.77 7.44 -11.03
CA VAL A 60 9.26 8.72 -10.53
C VAL A 60 8.25 9.29 -11.52
N VAL A 61 7.04 9.53 -11.02
CA VAL A 61 5.98 10.22 -11.76
C VAL A 61 5.78 11.60 -11.18
N HIS A 62 5.93 12.63 -11.97
CA HIS A 62 5.70 14.01 -11.59
C HIS A 62 4.70 14.66 -12.55
N ARG A 63 3.65 15.27 -12.00
CA ARG A 63 2.59 15.93 -12.79
C ARG A 63 2.04 15.05 -13.92
N GLY A 64 1.84 13.74 -13.61
CA GLY A 64 1.27 12.76 -14.53
C GLY A 64 2.22 12.19 -15.60
N ARG A 65 3.51 12.49 -15.55
CA ARG A 65 4.53 11.98 -16.48
C ARG A 65 5.59 11.18 -15.74
N VAL A 66 6.05 10.09 -16.34
CA VAL A 66 7.30 9.44 -15.91
C VAL A 66 8.45 10.36 -16.30
N VAL A 67 9.20 10.80 -15.29
CA VAL A 67 10.34 11.73 -15.45
C VAL A 67 11.67 11.11 -15.07
N ALA A 68 11.67 9.97 -14.38
CA ALA A 68 12.84 9.16 -14.12
C ALA A 68 12.44 7.70 -13.98
N GLU A 69 13.23 6.82 -14.57
CA GLU A 69 13.05 5.38 -14.51
C GLU A 69 14.42 4.70 -14.61
N GLN A 70 14.71 3.76 -13.72
CA GLN A 70 15.95 2.98 -13.75
C GLN A 70 15.70 1.58 -13.21
N TYR A 71 16.47 0.62 -13.72
CA TYR A 71 16.37 -0.80 -13.37
C TYR A 71 17.73 -1.34 -12.94
N GLY A 72 17.69 -2.21 -11.94
CA GLY A 72 18.86 -2.89 -11.40
C GLY A 72 19.26 -4.13 -12.20
N PRO A 73 20.30 -4.84 -11.72
CA PRO A 73 20.78 -6.04 -12.40
C PRO A 73 19.68 -7.10 -12.58
N GLY A 74 19.53 -7.59 -13.80
CA GLY A 74 18.56 -8.66 -14.14
C GLY A 74 17.09 -8.23 -14.16
N THR A 75 16.79 -6.93 -14.12
CA THR A 75 15.43 -6.38 -14.18
C THR A 75 15.25 -5.41 -15.35
N SER A 76 14.01 -5.21 -15.73
CA SER A 76 13.59 -4.30 -16.81
C SER A 76 12.19 -3.76 -16.50
N GLY A 77 11.65 -2.91 -17.39
CA GLY A 77 10.28 -2.41 -17.32
C GLY A 77 9.20 -3.47 -17.30
N GLU A 78 9.49 -4.65 -17.83
CA GLU A 78 8.57 -5.79 -17.90
C GLU A 78 8.72 -6.76 -16.71
N THR A 79 9.70 -6.55 -15.83
CA THR A 79 9.94 -7.44 -14.71
C THR A 79 8.91 -7.20 -13.62
N THR A 80 8.12 -8.22 -13.29
CA THR A 80 7.22 -8.20 -12.14
C THR A 80 8.01 -8.49 -10.87
N LEU A 81 7.81 -7.67 -9.87
CA LEU A 81 8.47 -7.76 -8.57
C LEU A 81 7.43 -7.87 -7.45
N ILE A 82 7.82 -8.48 -6.35
CA ILE A 82 6.93 -8.72 -5.21
C ILE A 82 6.64 -7.42 -4.46
N SER A 83 5.37 -7.23 -4.08
CA SER A 83 4.93 -6.10 -3.28
C SER A 83 5.39 -6.16 -1.83
N TRP A 84 5.56 -7.36 -1.28
CA TRP A 84 5.51 -7.57 0.15
C TRP A 84 4.35 -6.76 0.76
N SER A 85 4.56 -6.10 1.88
CA SER A 85 3.48 -5.42 2.60
C SER A 85 2.83 -4.23 1.87
N MET A 86 3.32 -3.80 0.69
CA MET A 86 2.56 -2.86 -0.14
C MET A 86 1.19 -3.44 -0.55
N ALA A 87 1.03 -4.78 -0.54
CA ALA A 87 -0.25 -5.46 -0.77
C ALA A 87 -1.33 -5.05 0.25
N LYS A 88 -0.96 -4.62 1.46
CA LYS A 88 -1.91 -4.12 2.47
C LYS A 88 -2.68 -2.90 1.96
N SER A 89 -2.01 -1.98 1.29
CA SER A 89 -2.65 -0.81 0.68
C SER A 89 -3.55 -1.20 -0.50
N ILE A 90 -3.21 -2.26 -1.25
CA ILE A 90 -4.08 -2.82 -2.29
C ILE A 90 -5.33 -3.44 -1.64
N THR A 91 -5.19 -4.14 -0.52
CA THR A 91 -6.34 -4.66 0.26
C THR A 91 -7.24 -3.52 0.74
N GLN A 92 -6.67 -2.39 1.17
CA GLN A 92 -7.46 -1.20 1.52
C GLN A 92 -8.24 -0.65 0.31
N ALA A 93 -7.64 -0.63 -0.89
CA ALA A 93 -8.35 -0.24 -2.11
C ALA A 93 -9.52 -1.19 -2.45
N VAL A 94 -9.35 -2.50 -2.25
CA VAL A 94 -10.43 -3.50 -2.37
C VAL A 94 -11.61 -3.12 -1.47
N PHE A 95 -11.34 -2.78 -0.21
CA PHE A 95 -12.39 -2.30 0.70
C PHE A 95 -13.02 -1.00 0.22
N GLY A 96 -12.24 -0.08 -0.36
CA GLY A 96 -12.76 1.13 -0.98
C GLY A 96 -13.78 0.85 -2.07
N VAL A 97 -13.48 -0.08 -2.97
CA VAL A 97 -14.42 -0.51 -4.01
C VAL A 97 -15.68 -1.12 -3.39
N LEU A 98 -15.54 -2.05 -2.42
CA LEU A 98 -16.67 -2.71 -1.78
C LEU A 98 -17.56 -1.73 -0.98
N VAL A 99 -16.98 -0.74 -0.32
CA VAL A 99 -17.71 0.34 0.36
C VAL A 99 -18.44 1.23 -0.65
N GLY A 100 -17.75 1.61 -1.74
CA GLY A 100 -18.37 2.39 -2.83
C GLY A 100 -19.54 1.67 -3.49
N GLU A 101 -19.53 0.34 -3.51
CA GLU A 101 -20.64 -0.52 -3.99
C GLU A 101 -21.73 -0.79 -2.92
N GLY A 102 -21.58 -0.26 -1.71
CA GLY A 102 -22.51 -0.51 -0.61
C GLY A 102 -22.51 -1.97 -0.12
N ARG A 103 -21.43 -2.71 -0.32
CA ARG A 103 -21.32 -4.13 0.05
C ARG A 103 -20.72 -4.35 1.43
N ILE A 104 -19.99 -3.37 1.94
CA ILE A 104 -19.36 -3.38 3.27
C ILE A 104 -19.65 -2.05 3.95
N ASP A 105 -20.02 -2.14 5.23
CA ASP A 105 -20.00 -1.03 6.18
C ASP A 105 -18.77 -1.21 7.09
N VAL A 106 -17.86 -0.24 7.08
CA VAL A 106 -16.62 -0.33 7.88
C VAL A 106 -16.86 -0.22 9.39
N ASP A 107 -17.99 0.36 9.81
CA ASP A 107 -18.37 0.52 11.20
C ASP A 107 -19.15 -0.69 11.75
N ALA A 108 -19.55 -1.60 10.88
CA ALA A 108 -20.18 -2.85 11.30
C ALA A 108 -19.17 -3.83 11.89
N PRO A 109 -19.58 -4.70 12.84
CA PRO A 109 -18.76 -5.81 13.29
C PRO A 109 -18.24 -6.66 12.13
N ALA A 110 -16.96 -7.02 12.18
CA ALA A 110 -16.33 -7.83 11.16
C ALA A 110 -16.95 -9.24 11.12
N ALA A 111 -17.40 -9.66 9.94
CA ALA A 111 -18.04 -10.96 9.73
C ALA A 111 -16.97 -12.07 9.65
N VAL A 112 -16.42 -12.46 10.82
CA VAL A 112 -15.33 -13.44 10.96
C VAL A 112 -15.86 -14.61 11.80
N PRO A 113 -15.84 -15.87 11.29
CA PRO A 113 -16.37 -17.03 12.00
C PRO A 113 -15.78 -17.21 13.40
N GLU A 114 -14.47 -17.02 13.55
CA GLU A 114 -13.74 -17.16 14.84
C GLU A 114 -14.09 -16.08 15.87
N PHE A 115 -14.79 -15.02 15.45
CA PHE A 115 -15.21 -13.94 16.36
C PHE A 115 -16.58 -14.21 16.98
N VAL A 116 -17.38 -15.09 16.36
CA VAL A 116 -18.75 -15.38 16.80
C VAL A 116 -18.78 -15.93 18.23
N GLY A 117 -19.63 -15.32 19.08
CA GLY A 117 -19.82 -15.76 20.47
C GLY A 117 -18.64 -15.49 21.40
N SER A 118 -17.65 -14.70 20.97
CA SER A 118 -16.47 -14.33 21.78
C SER A 118 -16.42 -12.81 21.99
N GLN A 119 -15.47 -12.37 22.82
CA GLN A 119 -15.19 -10.93 22.99
C GLN A 119 -14.72 -10.23 21.70
N LYS A 120 -14.25 -10.98 20.70
CA LYS A 120 -13.83 -10.47 19.40
C LYS A 120 -15.01 -10.03 18.53
N SER A 121 -16.25 -10.41 18.86
CA SER A 121 -17.44 -10.13 18.07
C SER A 121 -17.77 -8.64 17.88
N VAL A 122 -17.12 -7.77 18.65
CA VAL A 122 -17.28 -6.31 18.57
C VAL A 122 -16.20 -5.65 17.68
N ILE A 123 -15.19 -6.39 17.22
CA ILE A 123 -14.15 -5.87 16.31
C ILE A 123 -14.82 -5.46 15.01
N THR A 124 -14.64 -4.20 14.62
CA THR A 124 -15.17 -3.67 13.35
C THR A 124 -14.16 -3.80 12.20
N VAL A 125 -14.64 -3.68 10.97
CA VAL A 125 -13.76 -3.58 9.79
C VAL A 125 -12.85 -2.35 9.91
N ARG A 126 -13.35 -1.25 10.49
CA ARG A 126 -12.54 -0.05 10.77
C ARG A 126 -11.38 -0.34 11.72
N ASP A 127 -11.59 -1.11 12.78
CA ASP A 127 -10.52 -1.49 13.72
C ASP A 127 -9.44 -2.32 13.01
N LEU A 128 -9.85 -3.23 12.13
CA LEU A 128 -8.93 -4.02 11.32
C LEU A 128 -8.16 -3.12 10.33
N LEU A 129 -8.82 -2.22 9.61
CA LEU A 129 -8.18 -1.29 8.67
C LEU A 129 -7.20 -0.33 9.38
N ALA A 130 -7.49 0.05 10.62
CA ALA A 130 -6.63 0.90 11.45
C ALA A 130 -5.50 0.13 12.16
N MET A 131 -5.37 -1.19 11.99
CA MET A 131 -4.44 -2.04 12.76
C MET A 131 -4.65 -1.95 14.27
N LYS A 132 -5.92 -1.84 14.70
CA LYS A 132 -6.32 -1.69 16.12
C LYS A 132 -7.31 -2.76 16.56
N SER A 133 -7.20 -3.97 16.02
CA SER A 133 -8.09 -5.08 16.38
C SER A 133 -7.97 -5.55 17.84
N GLY A 134 -6.82 -5.30 18.47
CA GLY A 134 -6.49 -5.82 19.80
C GLY A 134 -6.08 -7.29 19.81
N LEU A 135 -5.97 -7.93 18.64
CA LEU A 135 -5.49 -9.31 18.53
C LEU A 135 -3.98 -9.38 18.76
N GLU A 136 -3.55 -10.46 19.38
CA GLU A 136 -2.15 -10.81 19.52
C GLU A 136 -1.54 -11.09 18.14
N PHE A 137 -0.49 -10.36 17.79
CA PHE A 137 0.27 -10.65 16.58
C PHE A 137 1.68 -10.04 16.69
N VAL A 138 2.70 -10.86 16.49
CA VAL A 138 4.09 -10.44 16.42
C VAL A 138 4.49 -10.39 14.96
N GLU A 139 4.73 -9.18 14.47
CA GLU A 139 5.21 -8.90 13.11
C GLU A 139 6.73 -8.75 13.16
N ASP A 140 7.43 -9.84 13.36
CA ASP A 140 8.90 -9.86 13.35
C ASP A 140 9.39 -10.75 12.21
N TYR A 141 10.56 -10.40 11.66
CA TYR A 141 11.19 -11.11 10.55
C TYR A 141 12.61 -11.58 10.91
N VAL A 142 12.99 -11.51 12.19
CA VAL A 142 14.32 -11.88 12.69
C VAL A 142 14.27 -13.24 13.37
N ASP A 143 15.24 -14.09 13.08
CA ASP A 143 15.21 -15.54 13.29
C ASP A 143 15.12 -16.07 14.74
N ASP A 144 15.27 -15.25 15.77
CA ASP A 144 15.37 -15.73 17.17
C ASP A 144 14.15 -15.49 18.05
N ALA A 145 13.11 -14.83 17.56
CA ALA A 145 11.87 -14.59 18.27
C ALA A 145 10.68 -15.31 17.62
N ALA A 146 9.71 -15.72 18.42
CA ALA A 146 8.47 -16.29 17.90
C ALA A 146 7.74 -15.24 17.03
N SER A 147 7.76 -15.40 15.72
CA SER A 147 7.07 -14.52 14.75
C SER A 147 5.77 -15.15 14.31
N HIS A 148 4.65 -14.50 14.64
CA HIS A 148 3.36 -14.92 14.10
C HIS A 148 3.29 -14.70 12.57
N CYS A 149 4.01 -13.72 12.04
CA CYS A 149 4.04 -13.47 10.61
C CYS A 149 4.72 -14.63 9.85
N LEU A 150 5.89 -15.08 10.31
CA LEU A 150 6.59 -16.21 9.70
C LEU A 150 5.82 -17.51 9.85
N GLU A 151 5.25 -17.78 11.05
CA GLU A 151 4.40 -18.96 11.28
C GLU A 151 3.14 -18.95 10.40
N MET A 152 2.52 -17.80 10.20
CA MET A 152 1.36 -17.67 9.32
C MET A 152 1.72 -17.91 7.86
N LEU A 153 2.82 -17.31 7.37
CA LEU A 153 3.16 -17.37 5.95
C LEU A 153 3.83 -18.69 5.54
N PHE A 154 4.63 -19.29 6.44
CA PHE A 154 5.53 -20.40 6.08
C PHE A 154 5.47 -21.58 7.04
N GLY A 155 4.83 -21.43 8.21
CA GLY A 155 4.75 -22.44 9.25
C GLY A 155 3.35 -23.03 9.41
N SER A 156 2.91 -23.17 10.66
CA SER A 156 1.64 -23.83 11.03
C SER A 156 0.38 -23.12 10.50
N GLY A 157 0.46 -21.86 10.13
CA GLY A 157 -0.65 -21.07 9.57
C GLY A 157 -0.71 -21.06 8.05
N SER A 158 0.22 -21.73 7.34
CA SER A 158 0.38 -21.60 5.88
C SER A 158 -0.80 -22.11 5.05
N GLU A 159 -1.64 -22.99 5.61
CA GLU A 159 -2.83 -23.52 4.95
C GLU A 159 -4.00 -22.54 4.91
N ASP A 160 -4.16 -21.71 5.95
CA ASP A 160 -5.22 -20.68 6.07
C ASP A 160 -4.72 -19.53 6.94
N HIS A 161 -4.16 -18.53 6.28
CA HIS A 161 -3.58 -17.35 6.94
C HIS A 161 -4.61 -16.58 7.78
N ALA A 162 -5.82 -16.44 7.25
CA ALA A 162 -6.87 -15.70 7.93
C ALA A 162 -7.38 -16.43 9.18
N HIS A 163 -7.54 -17.76 9.12
CA HIS A 163 -7.90 -18.57 10.26
C HIS A 163 -6.83 -18.50 11.35
N TYR A 164 -5.56 -18.67 10.96
CA TYR A 164 -4.43 -18.54 11.87
C TYR A 164 -4.48 -17.23 12.66
N ALA A 165 -4.61 -16.10 11.95
CA ALA A 165 -4.63 -14.77 12.55
C ALA A 165 -5.88 -14.53 13.42
N ALA A 166 -7.07 -14.92 12.90
CA ALA A 166 -8.33 -14.73 13.61
C ALA A 166 -8.44 -15.59 14.89
N SER A 167 -7.69 -16.71 14.95
CA SER A 167 -7.63 -17.60 16.11
C SER A 167 -6.76 -17.07 17.25
N ARG A 168 -5.91 -16.04 17.02
CA ARG A 168 -5.04 -15.47 18.07
C ARG A 168 -5.84 -14.88 19.22
N ALA A 169 -5.22 -14.82 20.40
CA ALA A 169 -5.84 -14.24 21.59
C ALA A 169 -6.17 -12.75 21.38
N GLN A 170 -7.21 -12.26 22.05
CA GLN A 170 -7.46 -10.84 22.14
C GLN A 170 -6.80 -10.30 23.41
N LEU A 171 -5.79 -9.46 23.26
CA LEU A 171 -5.02 -8.87 24.36
C LEU A 171 -5.54 -7.50 24.79
N HIS A 172 -6.12 -6.75 23.86
CA HIS A 172 -6.58 -5.39 24.07
C HIS A 172 -8.02 -5.20 23.54
N ARG A 173 -8.69 -4.17 23.99
CA ARG A 173 -9.97 -3.77 23.38
C ARG A 173 -9.73 -3.25 21.97
N PRO A 174 -10.65 -3.51 21.03
CA PRO A 174 -10.57 -2.91 19.71
C PRO A 174 -10.51 -1.38 19.80
N GLY A 175 -9.67 -0.77 18.99
CA GLY A 175 -9.43 0.68 18.97
C GLY A 175 -8.37 1.21 19.93
N ASP A 176 -8.02 0.48 21.00
CA ASP A 176 -7.13 0.99 22.07
C ASP A 176 -5.65 0.99 21.67
N VAL A 177 -5.17 -0.12 21.09
CA VAL A 177 -3.74 -0.33 20.81
C VAL A 177 -3.53 -0.57 19.31
N TRP A 178 -2.64 0.20 18.75
CA TRP A 178 -2.15 -0.02 17.39
C TRP A 178 -1.09 -1.13 17.39
N ASN A 179 -1.26 -2.11 16.52
CA ASN A 179 -0.33 -3.20 16.31
C ASN A 179 -0.30 -3.58 14.84
N TYR A 180 0.77 -3.19 14.13
CA TYR A 180 0.95 -3.55 12.73
C TYR A 180 0.95 -5.07 12.56
N SER A 181 0.11 -5.59 11.66
CA SER A 181 -0.16 -7.02 11.57
C SER A 181 -0.54 -7.48 10.16
N SER A 182 0.29 -8.33 9.58
CA SER A 182 -0.03 -9.08 8.36
C SER A 182 -1.25 -9.98 8.55
N GLY A 183 -1.42 -10.54 9.75
CA GLY A 183 -2.58 -11.36 10.11
C GLY A 183 -3.89 -10.57 10.02
N THR A 184 -3.92 -9.36 10.55
CA THR A 184 -5.08 -8.47 10.46
C THR A 184 -5.49 -8.22 9.01
N THR A 185 -4.52 -8.02 8.11
CA THR A 185 -4.82 -7.82 6.69
C THR A 185 -5.34 -9.08 6.01
N ASN A 186 -4.85 -10.27 6.38
CA ASN A 186 -5.37 -11.53 5.82
C ASN A 186 -6.79 -11.83 6.33
N ILE A 187 -7.15 -11.43 7.56
CA ILE A 187 -8.54 -11.45 8.02
C ILE A 187 -9.41 -10.56 7.11
N LEU A 188 -8.96 -9.32 6.81
CA LEU A 188 -9.66 -8.43 5.87
C LEU A 188 -9.77 -9.08 4.48
N ALA A 189 -8.70 -9.67 3.97
CA ALA A 189 -8.73 -10.32 2.66
C ALA A 189 -9.77 -11.46 2.58
N ARG A 190 -9.92 -12.27 3.64
CA ARG A 190 -10.98 -13.28 3.73
C ARG A 190 -12.37 -12.64 3.75
N ILE A 191 -12.59 -11.59 4.56
CA ILE A 191 -13.87 -10.86 4.59
C ILE A 191 -14.23 -10.35 3.18
N ALA A 192 -13.28 -9.75 2.47
CA ALA A 192 -13.49 -9.27 1.11
C ALA A 192 -13.84 -10.42 0.16
N GLY A 193 -13.09 -11.52 0.21
CA GLY A 193 -13.35 -12.72 -0.59
C GLY A 193 -14.75 -13.29 -0.36
N ASP A 194 -15.16 -13.42 0.91
CA ASP A 194 -16.49 -13.91 1.28
C ASP A 194 -17.60 -12.97 0.77
N VAL A 195 -17.40 -11.67 0.84
CA VAL A 195 -18.36 -10.68 0.32
C VAL A 195 -18.45 -10.74 -1.20
N VAL A 196 -17.32 -10.92 -1.88
CA VAL A 196 -17.27 -11.03 -3.34
C VAL A 196 -17.95 -12.33 -3.79
N ALA A 197 -17.60 -13.47 -3.21
CA ALA A 197 -18.13 -14.79 -3.58
C ALA A 197 -19.64 -14.94 -3.41
N LYS A 198 -20.28 -14.18 -2.51
CA LYS A 198 -21.75 -14.21 -2.35
C LYS A 198 -22.54 -13.80 -3.60
N ARG A 199 -21.91 -13.07 -4.51
CA ARG A 199 -22.55 -12.56 -5.75
C ARG A 199 -22.02 -13.20 -7.02
N GLU A 200 -20.90 -13.92 -6.91
CA GLU A 200 -20.22 -14.54 -8.04
C GLU A 200 -20.42 -16.06 -8.02
N HIS A 201 -20.29 -16.68 -9.17
CA HIS A 201 -20.25 -18.14 -9.29
C HIS A 201 -18.79 -18.63 -9.24
N GLY A 202 -18.56 -19.77 -8.62
CA GLY A 202 -17.23 -20.37 -8.51
C GLY A 202 -16.70 -20.38 -7.07
N SER A 203 -15.41 -20.67 -6.92
CA SER A 203 -14.71 -20.61 -5.64
C SER A 203 -14.47 -19.17 -5.20
N THR A 204 -14.27 -18.96 -3.90
CA THR A 204 -13.90 -17.64 -3.35
C THR A 204 -12.64 -17.08 -4.03
N GLN A 205 -11.67 -17.94 -4.32
CA GLN A 205 -10.44 -17.57 -5.03
C GLN A 205 -10.72 -17.03 -6.44
N GLU A 206 -11.55 -17.76 -7.23
CA GLU A 206 -11.89 -17.35 -8.60
C GLU A 206 -12.66 -16.02 -8.60
N ALA A 207 -13.66 -15.91 -7.72
CA ALA A 207 -14.43 -14.68 -7.57
C ALA A 207 -13.56 -13.48 -7.16
N MET A 208 -12.65 -13.67 -6.19
CA MET A 208 -11.75 -12.59 -5.75
C MET A 208 -10.71 -12.23 -6.82
N ARG A 209 -10.20 -13.20 -7.58
CA ARG A 209 -9.29 -12.96 -8.73
C ARG A 209 -9.99 -12.15 -9.82
N ALA A 210 -11.21 -12.52 -10.17
CA ALA A 210 -12.03 -11.78 -11.13
C ALA A 210 -12.31 -10.35 -10.64
N PHE A 211 -12.71 -10.21 -9.37
CA PHE A 211 -12.97 -8.90 -8.76
C PHE A 211 -11.75 -7.97 -8.82
N LEU A 212 -10.56 -8.45 -8.42
CA LEU A 212 -9.32 -7.67 -8.51
C LEU A 212 -9.03 -7.25 -9.95
N GLY A 213 -9.19 -8.15 -10.91
CA GLY A 213 -8.98 -7.89 -12.32
C GLY A 213 -9.97 -6.87 -12.89
N GLU A 214 -11.26 -7.03 -12.62
CA GLU A 214 -12.33 -6.24 -13.24
C GLU A 214 -12.58 -4.90 -12.53
N ARG A 215 -12.34 -4.83 -11.21
CA ARG A 215 -12.74 -3.68 -10.40
C ARG A 215 -11.57 -2.78 -9.99
N LEU A 216 -10.34 -3.30 -10.01
CA LEU A 216 -9.16 -2.55 -9.60
C LEU A 216 -8.05 -2.57 -10.67
N PHE A 217 -7.45 -3.71 -10.96
CA PHE A 217 -6.27 -3.76 -11.83
C PHE A 217 -6.57 -3.38 -13.28
N GLY A 218 -7.62 -3.95 -13.87
CA GLY A 218 -8.01 -3.70 -15.25
C GLY A 218 -8.37 -2.24 -15.53
N PRO A 219 -9.27 -1.61 -14.73
CA PRO A 219 -9.57 -0.19 -14.90
C PRO A 219 -8.35 0.72 -14.85
N LEU A 220 -7.31 0.37 -14.08
CA LEU A 220 -6.07 1.13 -13.97
C LEU A 220 -5.05 0.78 -15.08
N GLY A 221 -5.30 -0.27 -15.89
CA GLY A 221 -4.32 -0.77 -16.85
C GLY A 221 -3.13 -1.50 -16.21
N MET A 222 -3.28 -2.02 -14.99
CA MET A 222 -2.24 -2.80 -14.29
C MET A 222 -2.21 -4.24 -14.84
N THR A 223 -1.81 -4.39 -16.08
CA THR A 223 -1.90 -5.66 -16.82
C THR A 223 -0.92 -6.74 -16.34
N SER A 224 0.14 -6.34 -15.64
CA SER A 224 1.12 -7.26 -15.06
C SER A 224 0.78 -7.69 -13.63
N ALA A 225 -0.25 -7.10 -13.02
CA ALA A 225 -0.57 -7.34 -11.62
C ALA A 225 -1.14 -8.74 -11.39
N GLU A 226 -0.49 -9.52 -10.52
CA GLU A 226 -0.91 -10.85 -10.15
C GLU A 226 -1.01 -11.00 -8.63
N ALA A 227 -2.22 -11.26 -8.13
CA ALA A 227 -2.48 -11.58 -6.73
C ALA A 227 -2.29 -13.08 -6.48
N LYS A 228 -1.66 -13.44 -5.35
CA LYS A 228 -1.51 -14.84 -4.92
C LYS A 228 -2.48 -15.16 -3.79
N PHE A 229 -2.78 -16.43 -3.64
CA PHE A 229 -3.75 -16.98 -2.71
C PHE A 229 -3.11 -18.07 -1.88
N ASP A 230 -3.55 -18.22 -0.64
CA ASP A 230 -3.17 -19.34 0.21
C ASP A 230 -3.94 -20.61 -0.19
N PRO A 231 -3.59 -21.79 0.36
CA PRO A 231 -4.29 -23.05 0.04
C PRO A 231 -5.79 -23.04 0.37
N SER A 232 -6.23 -22.22 1.34
CA SER A 232 -7.67 -22.06 1.64
C SER A 232 -8.43 -21.29 0.55
N GLY A 233 -7.73 -20.66 -0.39
CA GLY A 233 -8.28 -19.82 -1.44
C GLY A 233 -8.45 -18.35 -1.02
N THR A 234 -7.87 -17.94 0.11
CA THR A 234 -7.88 -16.55 0.56
C THR A 234 -6.75 -15.77 -0.13
N PHE A 235 -7.05 -14.58 -0.65
CA PHE A 235 -6.04 -13.65 -1.16
C PHE A 235 -5.02 -13.32 -0.06
N VAL A 236 -3.72 -13.51 -0.33
CA VAL A 236 -2.67 -13.16 0.62
C VAL A 236 -2.43 -11.64 0.56
N GLY A 237 -3.46 -10.90 0.99
CA GLY A 237 -3.55 -9.45 0.88
C GLY A 237 -2.54 -8.69 1.74
N SER A 238 -1.87 -9.39 2.64
CA SER A 238 -0.79 -8.83 3.45
C SER A 238 0.53 -8.68 2.69
N SER A 239 0.77 -9.51 1.63
CA SER A 239 2.15 -9.74 1.17
C SER A 239 2.32 -10.01 -0.33
N TYR A 240 1.35 -10.61 -1.01
CA TYR A 240 1.63 -11.24 -2.30
C TYR A 240 0.82 -10.68 -3.47
N VAL A 241 1.24 -9.51 -3.94
CA VAL A 241 0.92 -9.01 -5.28
C VAL A 241 2.24 -8.82 -6.03
N TYR A 242 2.31 -9.33 -7.24
CA TYR A 242 3.44 -9.12 -8.15
C TYR A 242 3.00 -8.16 -9.25
N ALA A 243 3.81 -7.16 -9.54
CA ALA A 243 3.55 -6.23 -10.63
C ALA A 243 4.85 -5.54 -11.08
N THR A 244 4.82 -4.92 -12.24
CA THR A 244 5.91 -4.04 -12.70
C THR A 244 5.94 -2.74 -11.88
N ALA A 245 7.07 -2.04 -11.88
CA ALA A 245 7.17 -0.72 -11.25
C ALA A 245 6.16 0.29 -11.84
N ARG A 246 5.92 0.21 -13.15
CA ARG A 246 4.93 1.04 -13.85
C ARG A 246 3.51 0.77 -13.38
N ASP A 247 3.16 -0.47 -13.07
CA ASP A 247 1.84 -0.83 -12.53
C ASP A 247 1.68 -0.41 -11.08
N PHE A 248 2.70 -0.58 -10.24
CA PHE A 248 2.68 -0.03 -8.89
C PHE A 248 2.56 1.50 -8.89
N ALA A 249 3.15 2.19 -9.87
CA ALA A 249 2.97 3.63 -10.03
C ALA A 249 1.52 4.00 -10.42
N ARG A 250 0.82 3.21 -11.26
CA ARG A 250 -0.60 3.38 -11.56
C ARG A 250 -1.45 3.30 -10.29
N PHE A 251 -1.14 2.32 -9.42
CA PHE A 251 -1.80 2.20 -8.14
C PHE A 251 -1.57 3.43 -7.24
N GLY A 252 -0.34 3.89 -7.09
CA GLY A 252 -0.04 5.14 -6.36
C GLY A 252 -0.73 6.36 -6.97
N TYR A 253 -0.79 6.42 -8.29
CA TYR A 253 -1.42 7.52 -9.02
C TYR A 253 -2.94 7.56 -8.81
N LEU A 254 -3.62 6.42 -8.66
CA LEU A 254 -5.03 6.37 -8.27
C LEU A 254 -5.27 7.14 -6.97
N TYR A 255 -4.42 6.95 -5.97
CA TYR A 255 -4.52 7.66 -4.69
C TYR A 255 -4.17 9.13 -4.82
N LEU A 256 -3.17 9.47 -5.64
CA LEU A 256 -2.82 10.86 -5.95
C LEU A 256 -3.99 11.60 -6.63
N ARG A 257 -4.86 10.90 -7.34
CA ARG A 257 -6.03 11.43 -8.06
C ARG A 257 -7.35 11.19 -7.32
N ASP A 258 -7.32 11.12 -5.99
CA ASP A 258 -8.50 10.96 -5.14
C ASP A 258 -9.40 9.76 -5.53
N GLY A 259 -8.82 8.66 -5.91
CA GLY A 259 -9.57 7.47 -6.32
C GLY A 259 -10.32 7.60 -7.66
N CYS A 260 -10.03 8.64 -8.44
CA CYS A 260 -10.59 8.84 -9.78
C CYS A 260 -9.62 8.36 -10.86
N TRP A 261 -10.17 7.77 -11.94
CA TRP A 261 -9.43 7.31 -13.10
C TRP A 261 -10.27 7.43 -14.38
N GLU A 262 -9.78 8.13 -15.39
CA GLU A 262 -10.48 8.38 -16.66
C GLU A 262 -11.94 8.88 -16.47
N GLY A 263 -12.13 9.80 -15.54
CA GLY A 263 -13.45 10.35 -15.22
C GLY A 263 -14.37 9.42 -14.43
N ARG A 264 -13.92 8.21 -14.10
CA ARG A 264 -14.67 7.26 -13.25
C ARG A 264 -14.11 7.28 -11.84
N ARG A 265 -14.99 7.21 -10.84
CA ARG A 265 -14.60 7.04 -9.45
C ARG A 265 -14.46 5.55 -9.14
N ILE A 266 -13.23 5.12 -8.90
CA ILE A 266 -12.88 3.75 -8.52
C ILE A 266 -13.00 3.58 -7.00
N LEU A 267 -12.46 4.55 -6.23
CA LEU A 267 -12.59 4.58 -4.77
C LEU A 267 -13.61 5.66 -4.37
N PRO A 268 -14.46 5.43 -3.36
CA PRO A 268 -15.49 6.40 -2.99
C PRO A 268 -14.88 7.70 -2.48
N GLU A 269 -15.64 8.77 -2.55
CA GLU A 269 -15.25 10.08 -2.01
C GLU A 269 -14.88 9.95 -0.52
N GLY A 270 -13.80 10.62 -0.12
CA GLY A 270 -13.27 10.57 1.24
C GLY A 270 -12.44 9.32 1.57
N TRP A 271 -12.36 8.31 0.67
CA TRP A 271 -11.63 7.08 0.95
C TRP A 271 -10.11 7.28 1.02
N VAL A 272 -9.57 8.13 0.14
CA VAL A 272 -8.16 8.51 0.17
C VAL A 272 -7.86 9.35 1.42
N GLU A 273 -8.78 10.22 1.81
CA GLU A 273 -8.65 11.00 3.05
C GLU A 273 -8.66 10.10 4.29
N TYR A 274 -9.55 9.10 4.31
CA TYR A 274 -9.57 8.08 5.36
C TYR A 274 -8.24 7.32 5.43
N ALA A 275 -7.63 6.99 4.27
CA ALA A 275 -6.35 6.31 4.20
C ALA A 275 -5.19 7.11 4.82
N ARG A 276 -5.19 8.45 4.65
CA ARG A 276 -4.12 9.35 5.13
C ARG A 276 -4.42 10.08 6.44
N THR A 277 -5.57 9.79 7.06
CA THR A 277 -5.88 10.30 8.40
C THR A 277 -5.08 9.51 9.43
N GLU A 278 -4.14 10.18 10.12
CA GLU A 278 -3.27 9.53 11.10
C GLU A 278 -4.08 9.04 12.31
N VAL A 279 -4.01 7.72 12.57
CA VAL A 279 -4.66 7.04 13.70
C VAL A 279 -3.66 6.53 14.73
N ALA A 280 -2.38 6.42 14.35
CA ALA A 280 -1.29 6.00 15.20
C ALA A 280 0.05 6.52 14.67
N VAL A 281 1.09 6.44 15.51
CA VAL A 281 2.49 6.69 15.15
C VAL A 281 3.27 5.44 15.52
N ASP A 282 4.13 4.97 14.59
CA ASP A 282 5.04 3.87 14.84
C ASP A 282 6.01 4.27 15.97
N PRO A 283 6.13 3.49 17.03
CA PRO A 283 7.11 3.75 18.08
C PRO A 283 8.56 3.65 17.59
N GLU A 284 8.81 2.91 16.51
CA GLU A 284 10.15 2.72 15.95
C GLU A 284 10.54 3.87 15.02
N PRO A 285 11.81 4.33 15.07
CA PRO A 285 12.31 5.32 14.13
C PRO A 285 12.17 4.86 12.68
N PRO A 286 11.82 5.78 11.75
CA PRO A 286 11.72 7.25 11.89
C PRO A 286 10.36 7.77 12.36
N HIS A 287 9.56 6.98 13.09
CA HIS A 287 8.27 7.37 13.66
C HIS A 287 7.25 7.79 12.60
N PHE A 288 7.08 6.96 11.57
CA PHE A 288 6.04 7.18 10.58
C PHE A 288 4.66 7.20 11.23
N GLY A 289 3.77 8.06 10.73
CA GLY A 289 2.36 7.96 11.02
C GLY A 289 1.74 6.76 10.31
N TYR A 290 0.60 6.30 10.79
CA TYR A 290 -0.20 5.25 10.18
C TYR A 290 -1.65 5.66 10.08
N GLY A 291 -2.24 5.48 8.90
CA GLY A 291 -3.67 5.67 8.64
C GLY A 291 -4.41 4.35 8.49
N ALA A 292 -5.33 4.26 7.53
CA ALA A 292 -5.99 3.01 7.21
C ALA A 292 -5.17 2.23 6.15
N HIS A 293 -4.33 1.29 6.59
CA HIS A 293 -3.44 0.46 5.75
C HIS A 293 -2.47 1.26 4.85
N TRP A 294 -2.15 2.48 5.26
CA TRP A 294 -1.15 3.33 4.65
C TRP A 294 -0.26 3.96 5.71
N TRP A 295 1.03 4.03 5.43
CA TRP A 295 2.00 4.81 6.19
C TRP A 295 1.92 6.28 5.80
N ILE A 296 2.30 7.17 6.73
CA ILE A 296 2.32 8.62 6.54
C ILE A 296 3.73 9.10 6.83
N TRP A 297 4.37 9.70 5.84
CA TRP A 297 5.69 10.31 6.02
C TRP A 297 5.49 11.70 6.60
N ARG A 298 5.64 11.80 7.92
CA ARG A 298 5.26 13.01 8.67
C ARG A 298 6.01 14.27 8.25
N ASP A 299 7.24 14.13 7.66
CA ASP A 299 8.01 15.22 7.07
C ASP A 299 7.52 15.60 5.65
N GLN A 300 6.54 14.88 5.11
CA GLN A 300 5.88 15.13 3.83
C GLN A 300 4.38 15.22 4.08
N PRO A 301 3.85 16.39 4.47
CA PRO A 301 2.45 16.55 4.84
C PRO A 301 1.47 16.05 3.79
N GLY A 302 0.43 15.34 4.22
CA GLY A 302 -0.59 14.76 3.35
C GLY A 302 -0.14 13.57 2.51
N SER A 303 1.08 13.07 2.73
CA SER A 303 1.61 11.90 2.01
C SER A 303 0.89 10.61 2.39
N LEU A 304 0.97 9.66 1.47
CA LEU A 304 0.59 8.25 1.64
C LEU A 304 1.77 7.41 1.19
N ALA A 305 2.12 6.39 1.94
CA ALA A 305 3.18 5.49 1.52
C ALA A 305 2.79 4.02 1.81
N ALA A 306 2.83 3.18 0.79
CA ALA A 306 2.81 1.75 0.96
C ALA A 306 4.25 1.27 1.16
N HIS A 307 4.49 0.58 2.27
CA HIS A 307 5.80 0.01 2.59
C HIS A 307 5.77 -1.51 2.45
N GLY A 308 6.83 -2.08 1.91
CA GLY A 308 7.05 -3.52 1.85
C GLY A 308 8.43 -3.90 2.39
N TYR A 309 8.56 -5.16 2.82
CA TYR A 309 9.82 -5.73 3.27
C TYR A 309 10.91 -5.55 2.20
N GLU A 310 12.17 -5.48 2.59
CA GLU A 310 13.31 -5.30 1.69
C GLU A 310 13.34 -3.99 0.87
N GLY A 311 12.61 -2.95 1.30
CA GLY A 311 12.67 -1.63 0.66
C GLY A 311 11.74 -1.45 -0.53
N GLN A 312 10.59 -2.14 -0.52
CA GLN A 312 9.50 -1.85 -1.45
C GLN A 312 8.76 -0.60 -1.00
N TYR A 313 8.56 0.36 -1.88
CA TYR A 313 7.84 1.60 -1.59
C TYR A 313 6.97 2.04 -2.76
N ILE A 314 5.75 2.49 -2.46
CA ILE A 314 4.96 3.38 -3.29
C ILE A 314 4.70 4.62 -2.43
N ILE A 315 5.30 5.75 -2.78
CA ILE A 315 5.18 6.99 -2.02
C ILE A 315 4.41 8.01 -2.85
N VAL A 316 3.32 8.51 -2.29
CA VAL A 316 2.44 9.51 -2.92
C VAL A 316 2.58 10.81 -2.15
N VAL A 317 3.00 11.88 -2.81
CA VAL A 317 3.22 13.19 -2.19
C VAL A 317 2.37 14.26 -2.90
N PRO A 318 1.14 14.50 -2.44
CA PRO A 318 0.19 15.40 -3.11
C PRO A 318 0.72 16.83 -3.25
N GLU A 319 1.41 17.35 -2.24
CA GLU A 319 1.98 18.73 -2.29
C GLU A 319 2.98 18.95 -3.42
N ARG A 320 3.50 17.87 -4.01
CA ARG A 320 4.47 17.90 -5.10
C ARG A 320 3.94 17.30 -6.40
N ASP A 321 2.67 16.87 -6.43
CA ASP A 321 2.09 16.11 -7.54
C ASP A 321 2.99 14.95 -7.97
N LEU A 322 3.40 14.12 -7.00
CA LEU A 322 4.49 13.17 -7.14
C LEU A 322 4.08 11.76 -6.70
N VAL A 323 4.48 10.76 -7.48
CA VAL A 323 4.52 9.34 -7.08
C VAL A 323 5.94 8.83 -7.26
N VAL A 324 6.46 8.17 -6.24
CA VAL A 324 7.76 7.51 -6.25
C VAL A 324 7.56 6.01 -5.98
N VAL A 325 8.06 5.17 -6.88
CA VAL A 325 8.08 3.71 -6.69
C VAL A 325 9.53 3.26 -6.57
N HIS A 326 9.82 2.48 -5.55
CA HIS A 326 11.10 1.80 -5.38
C HIS A 326 10.87 0.34 -5.04
N LEU A 327 11.56 -0.55 -5.74
CA LEU A 327 11.51 -2.00 -5.55
C LEU A 327 12.94 -2.51 -5.38
N ALA A 328 13.19 -3.34 -4.37
CA ALA A 328 14.55 -3.67 -3.96
C ALA A 328 14.66 -5.00 -3.22
N LYS A 329 15.91 -5.36 -2.89
CA LYS A 329 16.31 -6.32 -1.86
C LYS A 329 17.32 -5.64 -0.95
N VAL A 330 16.85 -4.81 -0.02
CA VAL A 330 17.63 -4.05 0.94
C VAL A 330 17.37 -4.56 2.34
N PRO A 331 18.38 -5.10 3.05
CA PRO A 331 18.23 -5.57 4.42
C PRO A 331 17.70 -4.49 5.37
N ALA A 332 17.02 -4.91 6.43
CA ALA A 332 16.33 -3.98 7.36
C ALA A 332 17.31 -3.05 8.09
N ASP A 333 18.46 -3.58 8.50
CA ASP A 333 19.52 -2.88 9.26
C ASP A 333 20.24 -1.78 8.46
N VAL A 334 20.21 -1.87 7.11
CA VAL A 334 20.82 -0.87 6.21
C VAL A 334 19.80 -0.04 5.44
N ARG A 335 18.53 -0.05 5.86
CA ARG A 335 17.45 0.66 5.17
C ARG A 335 17.47 2.18 5.37
N SER A 336 18.01 2.68 6.48
CA SER A 336 18.04 4.12 6.78
C SER A 336 18.74 4.96 5.71
N PRO A 337 19.89 4.57 5.15
CA PRO A 337 20.50 5.28 4.02
C PRO A 337 19.61 5.34 2.77
N LEU A 338 18.89 4.27 2.45
CA LEU A 338 17.93 4.26 1.34
C LEU A 338 16.81 5.28 1.58
N LEU A 339 16.20 5.29 2.78
CA LEU A 339 15.16 6.25 3.13
C LEU A 339 15.65 7.70 2.98
N ALA A 340 16.88 7.99 3.40
CA ALA A 340 17.47 9.32 3.23
C ALA A 340 17.56 9.72 1.75
N GLN A 341 17.92 8.80 0.85
CA GLN A 341 17.95 9.10 -0.58
C GLN A 341 16.55 9.25 -1.19
N LEU A 342 15.58 8.45 -0.76
CA LEU A 342 14.18 8.61 -1.19
C LEU A 342 13.62 9.99 -0.78
N ILE A 343 13.95 10.46 0.43
CA ILE A 343 13.61 11.83 0.88
C ILE A 343 14.30 12.88 -0.02
N ARG A 344 15.56 12.68 -0.41
CA ARG A 344 16.24 13.58 -1.35
C ARG A 344 15.57 13.59 -2.73
N VAL A 345 15.15 12.43 -3.25
CA VAL A 345 14.37 12.35 -4.49
C VAL A 345 13.11 13.18 -4.37
N ILE A 346 12.32 13.01 -3.31
CA ILE A 346 11.08 13.75 -3.08
C ILE A 346 11.36 15.25 -3.02
N ASN A 347 12.36 15.66 -2.23
CA ASN A 347 12.66 17.07 -2.00
C ASN A 347 13.27 17.79 -3.22
N ALA A 348 13.74 17.05 -4.24
CA ALA A 348 14.17 17.63 -5.51
C ALA A 348 13.01 18.24 -6.31
N PHE A 349 11.77 17.84 -6.03
CA PHE A 349 10.59 18.36 -6.70
C PHE A 349 10.00 19.54 -5.93
N PRO A 350 9.54 20.61 -6.59
CA PRO A 350 8.96 21.77 -5.93
C PRO A 350 7.61 21.45 -5.29
N LEU A 351 7.24 22.20 -4.27
CA LEU A 351 5.86 22.21 -3.77
C LEU A 351 4.94 22.80 -4.84
N CYS A 352 3.79 22.19 -5.05
CA CYS A 352 2.73 22.78 -5.86
C CYS A 352 2.30 24.10 -5.20
N ARG A 353 2.35 25.19 -5.96
CA ARG A 353 1.80 26.46 -5.47
C ARG A 353 0.30 26.26 -5.29
N ALA A 354 -0.23 26.60 -4.12
CA ALA A 354 -1.67 26.71 -3.94
C ALA A 354 -2.21 27.61 -5.07
N ALA A 355 -3.19 27.11 -5.82
CA ALA A 355 -3.92 27.98 -6.73
C ALA A 355 -4.59 29.06 -5.86
N ILE A 356 -4.06 30.31 -5.97
CA ILE A 356 -4.61 31.49 -5.30
C ILE A 356 -5.98 31.81 -5.88
#